data_c40250f280d5466c28bdd25af5f6807b
#
_entry.id   c40250f280d5466c28bdd25af5f6807b
#
_cell.length_a   1.000
_cell.length_b   1.000
_cell.length_c   1.000
_cell.angle_alpha   90.00
_cell.angle_beta   90.00
_cell.angle_gamma   90.00
#
_symmetry.space_group_name_H-M   'P 1'
#
loop_
_entity.id
_entity.type
_entity.pdbx_description
1 polymer ?
#
loop_
_entity_poly.entity_id
_entity_poly.type
_entity_poly.pdbx_seq_one_letter_code
_entity_poly.pdbx_strand_id
1 'polypeptide(L)'
;MPTAGVESTQANFALPKFLYQEEVLMNQVKLGIIGLGNMGSGHCNNILAGLTPEIKLTAAADLRQSRRDWAKETLPDDVVLFENGDQLIESGLCDAVIIATPHYEHPRLAILAFEHGLHVMSEKPAGVYTKQVREMNEAAIRSGKVFGMMFNQRTNCVYRKMHEMVQNGKYGQIKRVNWIITDWYRTQAYYNSGGWRATWDGEGGGVLLNQCPHNLDLLQWICGLPCRVRAFCHNGKWHQIEVEDDVTAYLEFPNGATGVFVTTTADAPGTNRFEITLERGKLVAEHDKLTFFELEQSERDFCFTATGGFEQPAGHEVTIELDGKNPQHVGVLNAFAGAILRGEPLVADGTEGIRGLELSNAMHLSSWTDQTVTLPIDEALFLEKLNEHRKASKVKTEVTEATFDTSDSYGSKVSDNTDKGGVKA
;
A
#
# COMPACT_ATOMS: atom_id res chain seq x y z
N MET A 1 -13.44 -7.52 -91.63
CA MET A 1 -13.05 -8.47 -90.61
C MET A 1 -13.32 -7.81 -89.26
N PRO A 2 -14.28 -8.30 -88.46
CA PRO A 2 -14.60 -7.72 -87.22
C PRO A 2 -13.79 -8.35 -86.09
N THR A 3 -13.31 -7.52 -85.20
CA THR A 3 -12.62 -7.82 -83.93
C THR A 3 -13.66 -8.07 -82.87
N ALA A 4 -13.62 -9.23 -82.22
CA ALA A 4 -14.49 -9.60 -81.15
C ALA A 4 -14.07 -8.92 -79.84
N GLY A 5 -15.03 -8.22 -79.21
CA GLY A 5 -14.89 -7.71 -77.86
C GLY A 5 -15.10 -8.83 -76.82
N VAL A 6 -14.21 -8.90 -75.85
CA VAL A 6 -14.36 -9.77 -74.72
C VAL A 6 -14.95 -8.94 -73.55
N GLU A 7 -16.18 -9.20 -73.21
CA GLU A 7 -16.82 -8.69 -71.99
C GLU A 7 -16.27 -9.43 -70.76
N SER A 8 -15.63 -8.70 -69.86
CA SER A 8 -15.23 -9.23 -68.57
C SER A 8 -16.39 -9.03 -67.54
N THR A 9 -17.11 -10.10 -67.24
CA THR A 9 -18.02 -10.17 -66.14
C THR A 9 -17.24 -10.25 -64.82
N GLN A 10 -17.23 -9.11 -64.06
CA GLN A 10 -16.79 -9.12 -62.66
C GLN A 10 -17.89 -9.75 -61.81
N ALA A 11 -17.64 -10.96 -61.33
CA ALA A 11 -18.44 -11.59 -60.30
C ALA A 11 -18.06 -10.99 -58.92
N ASN A 12 -18.95 -10.19 -58.36
CA ASN A 12 -18.88 -9.77 -56.97
C ASN A 12 -19.13 -10.93 -56.03
N PHE A 13 -18.06 -11.56 -55.54
CA PHE A 13 -18.13 -12.47 -54.40
C PHE A 13 -18.16 -11.63 -53.14
N ALA A 14 -19.37 -11.36 -52.59
CA ALA A 14 -19.56 -10.92 -51.25
C ALA A 14 -19.25 -12.09 -50.30
N LEU A 15 -18.07 -12.04 -49.64
CA LEU A 15 -17.78 -12.91 -48.53
C LEU A 15 -18.70 -12.59 -47.36
N PRO A 16 -19.37 -13.55 -46.72
CA PRO A 16 -20.14 -13.31 -45.53
C PRO A 16 -19.18 -12.91 -44.41
N LYS A 17 -19.41 -11.71 -43.84
CA LYS A 17 -18.80 -11.31 -42.59
C LYS A 17 -19.38 -12.18 -41.46
N PHE A 18 -18.82 -13.37 -41.27
CA PHE A 18 -18.93 -14.05 -39.98
C PHE A 18 -17.97 -13.34 -39.05
N LEU A 19 -18.52 -12.40 -38.27
CA LEU A 19 -17.94 -11.93 -37.03
C LEU A 19 -17.92 -13.12 -36.08
N TYR A 20 -16.81 -13.86 -36.06
CA TYR A 20 -16.45 -14.63 -34.89
C TYR A 20 -16.03 -13.61 -33.82
N GLN A 21 -16.99 -13.12 -33.03
CA GLN A 21 -16.73 -12.81 -31.63
C GLN A 21 -16.57 -14.18 -30.97
N GLU A 22 -15.38 -14.74 -31.01
CA GLU A 22 -14.95 -15.62 -29.95
C GLU A 22 -14.92 -14.73 -28.71
N GLU A 23 -15.98 -14.79 -27.89
CA GLU A 23 -15.86 -14.55 -26.46
C GLU A 23 -14.79 -15.54 -26.00
N VAL A 24 -13.56 -15.07 -25.93
CA VAL A 24 -12.54 -15.70 -25.13
C VAL A 24 -13.12 -15.65 -23.73
N LEU A 25 -13.67 -16.78 -23.30
CA LEU A 25 -14.06 -17.00 -21.91
C LEU A 25 -12.77 -16.82 -21.09
N MET A 26 -12.46 -15.57 -20.72
CA MET A 26 -11.36 -15.29 -19.82
C MET A 26 -11.67 -16.02 -18.52
N ASN A 27 -10.75 -16.88 -18.13
CA ASN A 27 -10.85 -17.57 -16.85
C ASN A 27 -10.72 -16.48 -15.75
N GLN A 28 -11.82 -16.10 -15.14
CA GLN A 28 -11.86 -15.03 -14.14
C GLN A 28 -11.73 -15.63 -12.74
N VAL A 29 -10.98 -14.94 -11.89
CA VAL A 29 -10.92 -15.22 -10.46
C VAL A 29 -12.25 -14.79 -9.81
N LYS A 30 -12.96 -15.74 -9.21
CA LYS A 30 -14.16 -15.46 -8.41
C LYS A 30 -13.73 -14.84 -7.09
N LEU A 31 -14.07 -13.57 -6.89
CA LEU A 31 -13.60 -12.78 -5.76
C LEU A 31 -14.71 -12.46 -4.77
N GLY A 32 -14.44 -12.68 -3.49
CA GLY A 32 -15.24 -12.17 -2.37
C GLY A 32 -14.60 -10.93 -1.75
N ILE A 33 -15.40 -9.96 -1.31
CA ILE A 33 -14.91 -8.79 -0.57
C ILE A 33 -15.48 -8.78 0.84
N ILE A 34 -14.60 -8.79 1.84
CA ILE A 34 -14.94 -8.79 3.26
C ILE A 34 -14.64 -7.40 3.85
N GLY A 35 -15.70 -6.70 4.28
CA GLY A 35 -15.66 -5.31 4.71
C GLY A 35 -15.97 -4.35 3.57
N LEU A 36 -17.14 -3.71 3.62
CA LEU A 36 -17.66 -2.78 2.61
C LEU A 36 -17.53 -1.30 3.06
N GLY A 37 -16.50 -1.00 3.85
CA GLY A 37 -16.12 0.37 4.19
C GLY A 37 -15.61 1.14 2.97
N ASN A 38 -14.90 2.26 3.19
CA ASN A 38 -14.38 3.09 2.10
C ASN A 38 -13.53 2.28 1.11
N MET A 39 -12.60 1.44 1.60
CA MET A 39 -11.72 0.66 0.71
C MET A 39 -12.45 -0.48 0.02
N GLY A 40 -13.23 -1.29 0.75
CA GLY A 40 -13.96 -2.40 0.13
C GLY A 40 -14.98 -1.94 -0.91
N SER A 41 -15.71 -0.85 -0.67
CA SER A 41 -16.60 -0.27 -1.70
C SER A 41 -15.82 0.30 -2.89
N GLY A 42 -14.64 0.87 -2.67
CA GLY A 42 -13.73 1.30 -3.73
C GLY A 42 -13.27 0.14 -4.62
N HIS A 43 -12.93 -1.00 -4.04
CA HIS A 43 -12.58 -2.22 -4.79
C HIS A 43 -13.78 -2.75 -5.58
N CYS A 44 -14.99 -2.79 -4.99
CA CYS A 44 -16.22 -3.12 -5.73
C CYS A 44 -16.36 -2.23 -6.96
N ASN A 45 -16.25 -0.92 -6.81
CA ASN A 45 -16.39 0.05 -7.89
C ASN A 45 -15.36 -0.16 -9.01
N ASN A 46 -14.09 -0.43 -8.68
CA ASN A 46 -13.05 -0.71 -9.66
C ASN A 46 -13.36 -1.98 -10.50
N ILE A 47 -13.89 -3.02 -9.85
CA ILE A 47 -14.29 -4.26 -10.53
C ILE A 47 -15.48 -4.00 -11.43
N LEU A 48 -16.52 -3.33 -10.93
CA LEU A 48 -17.73 -3.01 -11.71
C LEU A 48 -17.45 -2.08 -12.88
N ALA A 49 -16.46 -1.19 -12.75
CA ALA A 49 -15.99 -0.33 -13.85
C ALA A 49 -15.20 -1.09 -14.93
N GLY A 50 -14.99 -2.42 -14.78
CA GLY A 50 -14.23 -3.25 -15.72
C GLY A 50 -12.71 -2.99 -15.71
N LEU A 51 -12.18 -2.31 -14.70
CA LEU A 51 -10.75 -2.00 -14.59
C LEU A 51 -9.89 -3.22 -14.23
N THR A 52 -10.54 -4.30 -13.77
CA THR A 52 -9.91 -5.58 -13.42
C THR A 52 -10.57 -6.73 -14.16
N PRO A 53 -10.33 -6.86 -15.48
CA PRO A 53 -11.13 -7.74 -16.37
C PRO A 53 -11.02 -9.23 -16.03
N GLU A 54 -9.97 -9.65 -15.35
CA GLU A 54 -9.75 -11.03 -14.92
C GLU A 54 -10.34 -11.35 -13.53
N ILE A 55 -11.07 -10.42 -12.93
CA ILE A 55 -11.74 -10.59 -11.64
C ILE A 55 -13.24 -10.47 -11.81
N LYS A 56 -13.99 -11.44 -11.27
CA LYS A 56 -15.44 -11.39 -11.13
C LYS A 56 -15.81 -11.31 -9.66
N LEU A 57 -16.52 -10.25 -9.25
CA LEU A 57 -17.09 -10.16 -7.90
C LEU A 57 -18.26 -11.16 -7.79
N THR A 58 -18.18 -12.09 -6.84
CA THR A 58 -19.18 -13.14 -6.62
C THR A 58 -19.85 -13.07 -5.26
N ALA A 59 -19.18 -12.47 -4.28
CA ALA A 59 -19.68 -12.35 -2.92
C ALA A 59 -19.17 -11.09 -2.22
N ALA A 60 -19.95 -10.58 -1.25
CA ALA A 60 -19.54 -9.48 -0.40
C ALA A 60 -20.10 -9.66 1.01
N ALA A 61 -19.37 -9.18 2.03
CA ALA A 61 -19.77 -9.28 3.43
C ALA A 61 -19.46 -8.00 4.21
N ASP A 62 -20.36 -7.59 5.09
CA ASP A 62 -20.11 -6.54 6.11
C ASP A 62 -21.01 -6.80 7.33
N LEU A 63 -20.49 -6.56 8.52
CA LEU A 63 -21.24 -6.70 9.77
C LEU A 63 -22.39 -5.68 9.87
N ARG A 64 -22.22 -4.48 9.29
CA ARG A 64 -23.19 -3.40 9.36
C ARG A 64 -24.28 -3.57 8.32
N GLN A 65 -25.54 -3.53 8.76
CA GLN A 65 -26.70 -3.61 7.87
C GLN A 65 -26.69 -2.50 6.80
N SER A 66 -26.36 -1.27 7.20
CA SER A 66 -26.30 -0.12 6.27
C SER A 66 -25.35 -0.35 5.09
N ARG A 67 -24.23 -1.10 5.30
CA ARG A 67 -23.30 -1.42 4.23
C ARG A 67 -23.80 -2.56 3.34
N ARG A 68 -24.52 -3.52 3.91
CA ARG A 68 -25.19 -4.57 3.13
C ARG A 68 -26.35 -3.99 2.30
N ASP A 69 -27.07 -2.99 2.83
CA ASP A 69 -28.12 -2.28 2.10
C ASP A 69 -27.53 -1.52 0.90
N TRP A 70 -26.42 -0.78 1.11
CA TRP A 70 -25.66 -0.16 0.03
C TRP A 70 -25.24 -1.20 -1.03
N ALA A 71 -24.73 -2.35 -0.61
CA ALA A 71 -24.30 -3.40 -1.52
C ALA A 71 -25.48 -3.95 -2.34
N LYS A 72 -26.65 -4.13 -1.72
CA LYS A 72 -27.87 -4.58 -2.39
C LYS A 72 -28.37 -3.59 -3.44
N GLU A 73 -28.16 -2.30 -3.23
CA GLU A 73 -28.55 -1.24 -4.17
C GLU A 73 -27.52 -1.04 -5.30
N THR A 74 -26.26 -1.37 -5.06
CA THR A 74 -25.15 -1.00 -5.94
C THR A 74 -24.55 -2.17 -6.72
N LEU A 75 -24.47 -3.36 -6.10
CA LEU A 75 -23.82 -4.52 -6.70
C LEU A 75 -24.82 -5.29 -7.59
N PRO A 76 -24.34 -6.02 -8.60
CA PRO A 76 -25.17 -6.89 -9.43
C PRO A 76 -25.94 -7.94 -8.62
N ASP A 77 -27.13 -8.34 -9.08
CA ASP A 77 -28.02 -9.29 -8.40
C ASP A 77 -27.39 -10.69 -8.20
N ASP A 78 -26.39 -11.05 -9.00
CA ASP A 78 -25.65 -12.33 -8.89
C ASP A 78 -24.53 -12.31 -7.83
N VAL A 79 -24.28 -11.16 -7.17
CA VAL A 79 -23.36 -11.06 -6.03
C VAL A 79 -24.09 -11.44 -4.74
N VAL A 80 -23.61 -12.51 -4.10
CA VAL A 80 -24.21 -12.99 -2.85
C VAL A 80 -23.74 -12.17 -1.66
N LEU A 81 -24.66 -11.70 -0.82
CA LEU A 81 -24.35 -10.89 0.37
C LEU A 81 -24.39 -11.73 1.65
N PHE A 82 -23.36 -11.56 2.49
CA PHE A 82 -23.21 -12.23 3.77
C PHE A 82 -23.16 -11.24 4.94
N GLU A 83 -23.54 -11.67 6.13
CA GLU A 83 -23.49 -10.84 7.34
C GLU A 83 -22.08 -10.66 7.88
N ASN A 84 -21.20 -11.64 7.66
CA ASN A 84 -19.82 -11.61 8.14
C ASN A 84 -18.87 -12.33 7.18
N GLY A 85 -17.57 -12.15 7.41
CA GLY A 85 -16.52 -12.72 6.58
C GLY A 85 -16.42 -14.24 6.67
N ASP A 86 -16.70 -14.80 7.84
CA ASP A 86 -16.62 -16.26 8.06
C ASP A 86 -17.62 -17.00 7.15
N GLN A 87 -18.88 -16.54 7.12
CA GLN A 87 -19.90 -17.08 6.22
C GLN A 87 -19.52 -16.98 4.75
N LEU A 88 -18.91 -15.85 4.34
CA LEU A 88 -18.45 -15.68 2.97
C LEU A 88 -17.33 -16.66 2.63
N ILE A 89 -16.33 -16.81 3.51
CA ILE A 89 -15.21 -17.74 3.32
C ILE A 89 -15.71 -19.19 3.22
N GLU A 90 -16.65 -19.58 4.08
CA GLU A 90 -17.20 -20.94 4.14
C GLU A 90 -18.20 -21.25 2.99
N SER A 91 -18.63 -20.24 2.25
CA SER A 91 -19.69 -20.37 1.22
C SER A 91 -19.31 -21.22 0.01
N GLY A 92 -18.02 -21.35 -0.29
CA GLY A 92 -17.53 -22.02 -1.49
C GLY A 92 -17.78 -21.26 -2.81
N LEU A 93 -18.20 -19.98 -2.76
CA LEU A 93 -18.51 -19.16 -3.93
C LEU A 93 -17.30 -18.46 -4.54
N CYS A 94 -16.16 -18.43 -3.84
CA CYS A 94 -14.97 -17.64 -4.19
C CYS A 94 -13.75 -18.52 -4.39
N ASP A 95 -12.86 -18.09 -5.28
CA ASP A 95 -11.48 -18.61 -5.42
C ASP A 95 -10.52 -17.79 -4.56
N ALA A 96 -10.86 -16.52 -4.31
CA ALA A 96 -10.04 -15.55 -3.59
C ALA A 96 -10.91 -14.58 -2.79
N VAL A 97 -10.30 -13.94 -1.77
CA VAL A 97 -10.95 -12.88 -0.99
C VAL A 97 -10.05 -11.65 -0.88
N ILE A 98 -10.69 -10.46 -0.85
CA ILE A 98 -10.08 -9.23 -0.34
C ILE A 98 -10.57 -9.01 1.09
N ILE A 99 -9.63 -8.78 2.03
CA ILE A 99 -9.94 -8.46 3.42
C ILE A 99 -9.72 -6.96 3.62
N ALA A 100 -10.82 -6.22 3.84
CA ALA A 100 -10.85 -4.76 4.00
C ALA A 100 -11.60 -4.34 5.29
N THR A 101 -11.40 -5.11 6.33
CA THR A 101 -11.97 -4.95 7.68
C THR A 101 -11.11 -4.04 8.57
N PRO A 102 -11.47 -3.76 9.83
CA PRO A 102 -10.56 -3.20 10.82
C PRO A 102 -9.34 -4.11 11.06
N HIS A 103 -8.23 -3.51 11.42
CA HIS A 103 -6.87 -4.06 11.36
C HIS A 103 -6.66 -5.37 12.14
N TYR A 104 -7.29 -5.52 13.32
CA TYR A 104 -7.17 -6.73 14.14
C TYR A 104 -7.74 -7.98 13.45
N GLU A 105 -8.72 -7.81 12.54
CA GLU A 105 -9.38 -8.92 11.85
C GLU A 105 -8.61 -9.43 10.63
N HIS A 106 -7.67 -8.64 10.08
CA HIS A 106 -6.95 -9.04 8.88
C HIS A 106 -6.27 -10.40 9.01
N PRO A 107 -5.44 -10.66 10.06
CA PRO A 107 -4.78 -11.95 10.19
C PRO A 107 -5.75 -13.10 10.45
N ARG A 108 -6.77 -12.88 11.28
CA ARG A 108 -7.74 -13.94 11.60
C ARG A 108 -8.49 -14.42 10.37
N LEU A 109 -9.03 -13.47 9.59
CA LEU A 109 -9.79 -13.78 8.37
C LEU A 109 -8.89 -14.36 7.29
N ALA A 110 -7.65 -13.89 7.17
CA ALA A 110 -6.69 -14.45 6.22
C ALA A 110 -6.34 -15.91 6.55
N ILE A 111 -6.09 -16.23 7.82
CA ILE A 111 -5.83 -17.60 8.27
C ILE A 111 -7.02 -18.50 7.94
N LEU A 112 -8.24 -18.06 8.27
CA LEU A 112 -9.47 -18.80 7.96
C LEU A 112 -9.62 -19.03 6.45
N ALA A 113 -9.36 -18.00 5.62
CA ALA A 113 -9.42 -18.11 4.17
C ALA A 113 -8.41 -19.11 3.60
N PHE A 114 -7.16 -19.14 4.13
CA PHE A 114 -6.15 -20.12 3.76
C PHE A 114 -6.56 -21.53 4.13
N GLU A 115 -7.15 -21.75 5.31
CA GLU A 115 -7.66 -23.04 5.77
C GLU A 115 -8.80 -23.55 4.87
N HIS A 116 -9.58 -22.65 4.27
CA HIS A 116 -10.61 -22.98 3.28
C HIS A 116 -10.10 -23.02 1.83
N GLY A 117 -8.79 -22.92 1.63
CA GLY A 117 -8.16 -23.06 0.31
C GLY A 117 -8.35 -21.85 -0.61
N LEU A 118 -8.62 -20.67 -0.07
CA LEU A 118 -8.77 -19.43 -0.83
C LEU A 118 -7.44 -18.68 -0.97
N HIS A 119 -7.27 -17.97 -2.08
CA HIS A 119 -6.24 -16.95 -2.25
C HIS A 119 -6.65 -15.69 -1.49
N VAL A 120 -5.67 -14.93 -0.98
CA VAL A 120 -5.95 -13.76 -0.13
C VAL A 120 -5.22 -12.51 -0.63
N MET A 121 -5.96 -11.42 -0.76
CA MET A 121 -5.44 -10.06 -0.83
C MET A 121 -5.83 -9.35 0.47
N SER A 122 -4.86 -8.93 1.29
CA SER A 122 -5.14 -8.19 2.51
C SER A 122 -4.93 -6.70 2.30
N GLU A 123 -5.88 -5.90 2.79
CA GLU A 123 -5.64 -4.47 2.95
C GLU A 123 -4.55 -4.22 3.99
N LYS A 124 -3.90 -3.05 3.84
CA LYS A 124 -2.92 -2.60 4.81
C LYS A 124 -3.62 -2.02 6.07
N PRO A 125 -2.97 -2.08 7.22
CA PRO A 125 -1.74 -2.81 7.54
C PRO A 125 -1.97 -4.32 7.55
N ALA A 126 -0.90 -5.12 7.54
CA ALA A 126 -1.03 -6.58 7.60
C ALA A 126 -1.74 -7.08 8.87
N GLY A 127 -1.69 -6.30 9.92
CA GLY A 127 -2.31 -6.51 11.22
C GLY A 127 -1.87 -5.42 12.19
N VAL A 128 -2.07 -5.62 13.48
CA VAL A 128 -1.70 -4.66 14.52
C VAL A 128 -0.36 -4.99 15.17
N TYR A 129 -0.03 -6.26 15.34
CA TYR A 129 1.21 -6.70 15.97
C TYR A 129 1.83 -7.90 15.24
N THR A 130 3.16 -7.94 15.24
CA THR A 130 3.94 -8.86 14.40
C THR A 130 3.66 -10.33 14.67
N LYS A 131 3.44 -10.74 15.93
CA LYS A 131 3.15 -12.13 16.27
C LYS A 131 1.97 -12.70 15.48
N GLN A 132 0.84 -11.98 15.43
CA GLN A 132 -0.34 -12.42 14.71
C GLN A 132 -0.11 -12.47 13.19
N VAL A 133 0.65 -11.51 12.66
CA VAL A 133 1.00 -11.49 11.23
C VAL A 133 1.98 -12.62 10.88
N ARG A 134 2.85 -13.01 11.79
CA ARG A 134 3.71 -14.19 11.60
C ARG A 134 2.88 -15.47 11.49
N GLU A 135 1.89 -15.66 12.37
CA GLU A 135 0.95 -16.79 12.31
C GLU A 135 0.17 -16.81 10.98
N MET A 136 -0.25 -15.64 10.49
CA MET A 136 -0.87 -15.47 9.16
C MET A 136 0.08 -15.87 8.02
N ASN A 137 1.33 -15.42 8.06
CA ASN A 137 2.34 -15.76 7.05
C ASN A 137 2.62 -17.27 7.02
N GLU A 138 2.70 -17.92 8.20
CA GLU A 138 2.86 -19.38 8.30
C GLU A 138 1.66 -20.11 7.70
N ALA A 139 0.43 -19.64 7.94
CA ALA A 139 -0.78 -20.20 7.34
C ALA A 139 -0.77 -20.06 5.81
N ALA A 140 -0.38 -18.89 5.30
CA ALA A 140 -0.22 -18.64 3.86
C ALA A 140 0.78 -19.63 3.23
N ILE A 141 1.96 -19.79 3.82
CA ILE A 141 3.00 -20.72 3.34
C ILE A 141 2.49 -22.17 3.35
N ARG A 142 1.83 -22.60 4.43
CA ARG A 142 1.27 -23.95 4.52
C ARG A 142 0.18 -24.21 3.49
N SER A 143 -0.64 -23.21 3.18
CA SER A 143 -1.75 -23.35 2.22
C SER A 143 -1.29 -23.46 0.76
N GLY A 144 -0.12 -22.92 0.43
CA GLY A 144 0.38 -22.79 -0.94
C GLY A 144 -0.47 -21.87 -1.81
N LYS A 145 -1.35 -21.05 -1.21
CA LYS A 145 -2.20 -20.09 -1.93
C LYS A 145 -1.48 -18.77 -2.19
N VAL A 146 -1.89 -18.07 -3.22
CA VAL A 146 -1.39 -16.71 -3.50
C VAL A 146 -1.84 -15.78 -2.38
N PHE A 147 -0.88 -15.10 -1.79
CA PHE A 147 -1.09 -14.10 -0.74
C PHE A 147 -0.47 -12.78 -1.16
N GLY A 148 -1.27 -11.72 -1.27
CA GLY A 148 -0.83 -10.37 -1.64
C GLY A 148 -1.21 -9.34 -0.57
N MET A 149 -0.38 -8.29 -0.46
CA MET A 149 -0.68 -7.08 0.32
C MET A 149 -1.06 -5.92 -0.59
N MET A 150 -2.04 -5.12 -0.17
CA MET A 150 -2.50 -3.93 -0.89
C MET A 150 -1.54 -2.74 -0.70
N PHE A 151 -0.28 -2.93 -1.09
CA PHE A 151 0.74 -1.87 -1.10
C PHE A 151 0.77 -1.16 -2.46
N ASN A 152 -0.33 -0.48 -2.78
CA ASN A 152 -0.53 0.20 -4.06
C ASN A 152 0.56 1.24 -4.38
N GLN A 153 1.21 1.84 -3.37
CA GLN A 153 2.29 2.81 -3.57
C GLN A 153 3.54 2.18 -4.21
N ARG A 154 3.74 0.88 -4.14
CA ARG A 154 4.80 0.18 -4.91
C ARG A 154 4.56 0.24 -6.43
N THR A 155 3.36 0.63 -6.88
CA THR A 155 3.05 0.87 -8.30
C THR A 155 3.39 2.30 -8.76
N ASN A 156 3.65 3.23 -7.84
CA ASN A 156 3.99 4.61 -8.15
C ASN A 156 5.35 4.68 -8.86
N CYS A 157 5.42 5.36 -10.00
CA CYS A 157 6.62 5.41 -10.84
C CYS A 157 7.84 6.03 -10.13
N VAL A 158 7.62 7.00 -9.24
CA VAL A 158 8.70 7.63 -8.46
C VAL A 158 9.34 6.60 -7.52
N TYR A 159 8.54 5.92 -6.70
CA TYR A 159 9.03 4.96 -5.71
C TYR A 159 9.59 3.69 -6.36
N ARG A 160 8.99 3.22 -7.48
CA ARG A 160 9.58 2.12 -8.27
C ARG A 160 10.96 2.48 -8.80
N LYS A 161 11.12 3.70 -9.30
CA LYS A 161 12.42 4.15 -9.82
C LYS A 161 13.44 4.34 -8.71
N MET A 162 13.05 4.87 -7.54
CA MET A 162 13.92 4.93 -6.37
C MET A 162 14.39 3.53 -5.94
N HIS A 163 13.45 2.57 -5.87
CA HIS A 163 13.77 1.18 -5.54
C HIS A 163 14.78 0.59 -6.54
N GLU A 164 14.52 0.71 -7.85
CA GLU A 164 15.44 0.26 -8.90
C GLU A 164 16.84 0.86 -8.71
N MET A 165 16.93 2.18 -8.51
CA MET A 165 18.22 2.88 -8.41
C MET A 165 19.00 2.52 -7.15
N VAL A 166 18.33 2.22 -6.05
CA VAL A 166 18.98 1.82 -4.80
C VAL A 166 19.39 0.34 -4.86
N GLN A 167 18.47 -0.53 -5.33
CA GLN A 167 18.70 -1.98 -5.28
C GLN A 167 19.67 -2.50 -6.34
N ASN A 168 19.89 -1.76 -7.44
CA ASN A 168 20.85 -2.18 -8.47
C ASN A 168 22.33 -2.01 -8.03
N GLY A 169 22.59 -1.33 -6.91
CA GLY A 169 23.91 -1.16 -6.33
C GLY A 169 24.88 -0.24 -7.10
N LYS A 170 24.46 0.34 -8.24
CA LYS A 170 25.30 1.19 -9.10
C LYS A 170 25.91 2.38 -8.34
N TYR A 171 25.15 2.93 -7.40
CA TYR A 171 25.51 4.17 -6.70
C TYR A 171 26.13 3.92 -5.32
N GLY A 172 26.51 2.68 -5.03
CA GLY A 172 27.13 2.26 -3.77
C GLY A 172 26.12 2.14 -2.62
N GLN A 173 26.63 2.10 -1.41
CA GLN A 173 25.79 1.87 -0.23
C GLN A 173 25.04 3.13 0.20
N ILE A 174 23.92 2.92 0.87
CA ILE A 174 23.20 3.99 1.56
C ILE A 174 24.05 4.48 2.72
N LYS A 175 24.15 5.80 2.87
CA LYS A 175 24.81 6.48 3.99
C LYS A 175 23.80 7.14 4.92
N ARG A 176 22.70 7.68 4.36
CA ARG A 176 21.67 8.37 5.13
C ARG A 176 20.30 8.28 4.45
N VAL A 177 19.27 8.16 5.28
CA VAL A 177 17.85 8.14 4.88
C VAL A 177 17.12 9.19 5.68
N ASN A 178 16.46 10.15 5.02
CA ASN A 178 15.60 11.12 5.68
C ASN A 178 14.24 11.12 5.01
N TRP A 179 13.19 10.86 5.76
CA TRP A 179 11.84 11.00 5.25
C TRP A 179 11.00 11.85 6.20
N ILE A 180 10.59 13.00 5.72
CA ILE A 180 9.61 13.85 6.38
C ILE A 180 8.32 13.71 5.59
N ILE A 181 7.28 13.16 6.22
CA ILE A 181 5.96 12.96 5.64
C ILE A 181 4.89 13.43 6.60
N THR A 182 4.51 14.70 6.48
CA THR A 182 3.54 15.38 7.32
C THR A 182 2.34 15.90 6.55
N ASP A 183 2.19 15.51 5.27
CA ASP A 183 1.07 15.86 4.40
C ASP A 183 -0.18 14.97 4.59
N TRP A 184 -0.20 14.19 5.66
CA TRP A 184 -1.32 13.35 6.08
C TRP A 184 -2.41 14.09 6.86
N TYR A 185 -2.60 15.38 6.66
CA TYR A 185 -3.55 16.17 7.45
C TYR A 185 -4.90 15.48 7.62
N ARG A 186 -5.37 15.40 8.85
CA ARG A 186 -6.69 14.86 9.19
C ARG A 186 -7.40 15.82 10.14
N THR A 187 -8.72 15.96 9.97
CA THR A 187 -9.56 16.72 10.86
C THR A 187 -10.04 15.87 12.03
N GLN A 188 -10.50 16.49 13.11
CA GLN A 188 -11.15 15.77 14.21
C GLN A 188 -12.38 14.97 13.71
N ALA A 189 -13.13 15.50 12.72
CA ALA A 189 -14.26 14.80 12.10
C ALA A 189 -13.87 13.45 11.49
N TYR A 190 -12.68 13.36 10.85
CA TYR A 190 -12.15 12.08 10.37
C TYR A 190 -11.97 11.08 11.52
N TYR A 191 -11.39 11.51 12.63
CA TYR A 191 -11.17 10.65 13.78
C TYR A 191 -12.47 10.28 14.51
N ASN A 192 -13.50 11.10 14.46
CA ASN A 192 -14.82 10.81 15.02
C ASN A 192 -15.64 9.84 14.14
N SER A 193 -15.19 9.55 12.91
CA SER A 193 -15.87 8.63 12.01
C SER A 193 -15.60 7.16 12.38
N GLY A 194 -16.63 6.49 12.88
CA GLY A 194 -16.55 5.10 13.31
C GLY A 194 -15.98 4.90 14.72
N GLY A 195 -16.58 3.98 15.46
CA GLY A 195 -16.24 3.73 16.85
C GLY A 195 -14.88 3.09 17.08
N TRP A 196 -14.32 2.42 16.06
CA TRP A 196 -13.04 1.73 16.15
C TRP A 196 -11.82 2.64 15.89
N ARG A 197 -12.01 3.72 15.11
CA ARG A 197 -10.92 4.58 14.65
C ARG A 197 -10.28 5.36 15.81
N ALA A 198 -8.96 5.52 15.75
CA ALA A 198 -8.15 6.29 16.70
C ALA A 198 -8.26 5.81 18.16
N THR A 199 -8.49 4.50 18.35
CA THR A 199 -8.49 3.85 19.67
C THR A 199 -7.52 2.67 19.66
N TRP A 200 -6.89 2.40 20.80
CA TRP A 200 -5.96 1.25 20.90
C TRP A 200 -6.68 -0.08 20.77
N ASP A 201 -7.91 -0.20 21.26
CA ASP A 201 -8.66 -1.45 21.19
C ASP A 201 -9.30 -1.70 19.83
N GLY A 202 -9.67 -0.64 19.09
CA GLY A 202 -10.32 -0.77 17.78
C GLY A 202 -9.38 -0.70 16.59
N GLU A 203 -8.43 0.24 16.59
CA GLU A 203 -7.48 0.47 15.48
C GLU A 203 -6.09 -0.09 15.76
N GLY A 204 -5.65 -0.02 17.02
CA GLY A 204 -4.35 -0.55 17.47
C GLY A 204 -3.17 0.39 17.28
N GLY A 205 -3.40 1.62 16.82
CA GLY A 205 -2.43 2.67 16.59
C GLY A 205 -3.05 3.81 15.78
N GLY A 206 -2.29 4.87 15.57
CA GLY A 206 -2.70 6.08 14.87
C GLY A 206 -2.00 6.25 13.52
N VAL A 207 -1.23 7.33 13.37
CA VAL A 207 -0.58 7.67 12.10
C VAL A 207 0.34 6.57 11.59
N LEU A 208 1.06 5.85 12.44
CA LEU A 208 1.96 4.76 12.05
C LEU A 208 1.22 3.54 11.51
N LEU A 209 0.00 3.28 11.98
CA LEU A 209 -0.74 2.07 11.63
C LEU A 209 -1.85 2.30 10.60
N ASN A 210 -2.32 3.54 10.42
CA ASN A 210 -3.38 3.86 9.47
C ASN A 210 -2.86 4.64 8.25
N GLN A 211 -2.22 5.80 8.45
CA GLN A 211 -1.78 6.66 7.35
C GLN A 211 -0.44 6.19 6.76
N CYS A 212 0.52 5.87 7.60
CA CYS A 212 1.90 5.56 7.20
C CYS A 212 2.27 4.11 6.88
N PRO A 213 1.40 3.08 6.89
CA PRO A 213 1.81 1.74 6.49
C PRO A 213 2.44 1.68 5.10
N HIS A 214 1.95 2.48 4.14
CA HIS A 214 2.56 2.58 2.81
C HIS A 214 3.96 3.17 2.85
N ASN A 215 4.19 4.18 3.69
CA ASN A 215 5.49 4.84 3.81
C ASN A 215 6.50 3.93 4.53
N LEU A 216 6.09 3.24 5.57
CA LEU A 216 6.94 2.27 6.27
C LEU A 216 7.26 1.07 5.38
N ASP A 217 6.30 0.63 4.55
CA ASP A 217 6.55 -0.38 3.52
C ASP A 217 7.57 0.11 2.49
N LEU A 218 7.38 1.27 1.91
CA LEU A 218 8.30 1.85 0.92
C LEU A 218 9.70 2.09 1.52
N LEU A 219 9.78 2.54 2.77
CA LEU A 219 11.06 2.78 3.43
C LEU A 219 11.87 1.47 3.50
N GLN A 220 11.27 0.39 4.00
CA GLN A 220 11.96 -0.89 4.08
C GLN A 220 12.18 -1.55 2.71
N TRP A 221 11.25 -1.38 1.77
CA TRP A 221 11.35 -1.93 0.43
C TRP A 221 12.48 -1.29 -0.38
N ILE A 222 12.67 0.03 -0.24
CA ILE A 222 13.71 0.79 -0.94
C ILE A 222 15.05 0.72 -0.20
N CYS A 223 15.06 0.91 1.13
CA CYS A 223 16.29 1.10 1.90
C CYS A 223 16.69 -0.14 2.72
N GLY A 224 15.84 -1.15 2.83
CA GLY A 224 16.02 -2.26 3.77
C GLY A 224 15.51 -1.93 5.17
N LEU A 225 15.44 -2.95 6.03
CA LEU A 225 15.06 -2.78 7.44
C LEU A 225 16.21 -2.18 8.25
N PRO A 226 15.96 -1.17 9.09
CA PRO A 226 16.92 -0.77 10.11
C PRO A 226 17.11 -1.90 11.14
N CYS A 227 18.24 -1.92 11.80
CA CYS A 227 18.52 -2.87 12.88
C CYS A 227 18.20 -2.28 14.27
N ARG A 228 18.10 -0.94 14.40
CA ARG A 228 17.76 -0.27 15.65
C ARG A 228 16.90 0.96 15.40
N VAL A 229 15.96 1.22 16.31
CA VAL A 229 15.02 2.33 16.24
C VAL A 229 14.95 3.05 17.59
N ARG A 230 15.03 4.37 17.57
CA ARG A 230 14.67 5.23 18.69
C ARG A 230 13.58 6.19 18.25
N ALA A 231 12.42 6.18 18.91
CA ALA A 231 11.27 6.97 18.50
C ALA A 231 10.58 7.68 19.66
N PHE A 232 9.90 8.77 19.31
CA PHE A 232 9.03 9.56 20.18
C PHE A 232 7.67 9.62 19.50
N CYS A 233 6.67 8.94 20.07
CA CYS A 233 5.30 8.92 19.61
C CYS A 233 4.44 9.72 20.60
N HIS A 234 3.73 10.71 20.10
CA HIS A 234 2.86 11.55 20.94
C HIS A 234 1.40 11.22 20.67
N ASN A 235 0.72 10.70 21.69
CA ASN A 235 -0.69 10.32 21.59
C ASN A 235 -1.57 11.55 21.79
N GLY A 236 -2.51 11.78 20.84
CA GLY A 236 -3.47 12.87 20.94
C GLY A 236 -2.83 14.23 21.19
N LYS A 237 -1.66 14.51 20.60
CA LYS A 237 -0.95 15.78 20.78
C LYS A 237 -1.72 16.94 20.16
N TRP A 238 -2.33 16.69 19.02
CA TRP A 238 -3.02 17.69 18.21
C TRP A 238 -4.52 17.41 18.07
N HIS A 239 -4.96 16.17 18.30
CA HIS A 239 -6.36 15.75 18.21
C HIS A 239 -6.84 15.12 19.51
N GLN A 240 -8.15 15.07 19.70
CA GLN A 240 -8.76 14.37 20.83
C GLN A 240 -8.88 12.86 20.51
N ILE A 241 -7.76 12.15 20.58
CA ILE A 241 -7.62 10.73 20.25
C ILE A 241 -6.71 10.03 21.26
N GLU A 242 -6.75 8.69 21.30
CA GLU A 242 -5.95 7.89 22.23
C GLU A 242 -4.59 7.46 21.66
N VAL A 243 -4.49 7.44 20.33
CA VAL A 243 -3.34 6.93 19.59
C VAL A 243 -2.42 8.07 19.13
N GLU A 244 -1.29 7.74 18.58
CA GLU A 244 -0.31 8.73 18.14
C GLU A 244 -0.76 9.46 16.86
N ASP A 245 -0.58 10.79 16.88
CA ASP A 245 -0.80 11.68 15.74
C ASP A 245 0.45 12.47 15.33
N ASP A 246 1.57 12.26 16.06
CA ASP A 246 2.85 12.94 15.83
C ASP A 246 3.98 12.00 16.24
N VAL A 247 4.91 11.72 15.31
CA VAL A 247 6.02 10.77 15.50
C VAL A 247 7.31 11.30 14.89
N THR A 248 8.40 11.18 15.66
CA THR A 248 9.77 11.38 15.19
C THR A 248 10.62 10.17 15.57
N ALA A 249 11.26 9.53 14.59
CA ALA A 249 12.08 8.35 14.79
C ALA A 249 13.47 8.51 14.19
N TYR A 250 14.48 8.04 14.92
CA TYR A 250 15.86 7.84 14.47
C TYR A 250 16.08 6.36 14.16
N LEU A 251 16.73 6.07 13.04
CA LEU A 251 16.93 4.74 12.49
C LEU A 251 18.42 4.45 12.32
N GLU A 252 18.86 3.25 12.67
CA GLU A 252 20.20 2.73 12.36
C GLU A 252 20.09 1.48 11.48
N PHE A 253 20.87 1.44 10.41
CA PHE A 253 20.88 0.33 9.45
C PHE A 253 22.08 -0.59 9.67
N PRO A 254 22.03 -1.87 9.23
CA PRO A 254 23.11 -2.84 9.47
C PRO A 254 24.47 -2.43 8.90
N ASN A 255 24.50 -1.64 7.83
CA ASN A 255 25.72 -1.14 7.20
C ASN A 255 26.28 0.14 7.87
N GLY A 256 25.69 0.59 8.99
CA GLY A 256 26.05 1.82 9.70
C GLY A 256 25.41 3.09 9.16
N ALA A 257 24.58 3.01 8.13
CA ALA A 257 23.76 4.13 7.70
C ALA A 257 22.79 4.56 8.81
N THR A 258 22.41 5.83 8.81
CA THR A 258 21.46 6.37 9.77
C THR A 258 20.29 7.05 9.04
N GLY A 259 19.16 7.19 9.72
CA GLY A 259 18.01 7.85 9.13
C GLY A 259 17.12 8.54 10.14
N VAL A 260 16.23 9.38 9.61
CA VAL A 260 15.15 10.03 10.37
C VAL A 260 13.83 9.81 9.62
N PHE A 261 12.80 9.45 10.35
CA PHE A 261 11.42 9.37 9.87
C PHE A 261 10.54 10.27 10.73
N VAL A 262 9.86 11.24 10.11
CA VAL A 262 8.99 12.19 10.79
C VAL A 262 7.63 12.16 10.14
N THR A 263 6.57 12.00 10.93
CA THR A 263 5.19 12.01 10.44
C THR A 263 4.23 12.61 11.44
N THR A 264 3.21 13.29 10.94
CA THR A 264 2.07 13.77 11.72
C THR A 264 0.82 13.87 10.85
N THR A 265 -0.33 13.94 11.48
CA THR A 265 -1.61 14.22 10.81
C THR A 265 -2.12 15.65 11.04
N ALA A 266 -1.27 16.55 11.54
CA ALA A 266 -1.66 17.88 11.98
C ALA A 266 -0.96 19.06 11.27
N ASP A 267 0.00 18.80 10.38
CA ASP A 267 0.66 19.89 9.65
C ASP A 267 -0.17 20.35 8.45
N ALA A 268 -0.33 21.67 8.32
CA ALA A 268 -0.96 22.30 7.16
C ALA A 268 -0.28 23.65 6.85
N PRO A 269 0.45 23.80 5.72
CA PRO A 269 0.75 22.74 4.75
C PRO A 269 1.72 21.71 5.32
N GLY A 270 1.57 20.47 4.87
CA GLY A 270 2.49 19.39 5.21
C GLY A 270 3.68 19.30 4.25
N THR A 271 4.60 18.40 4.54
CA THR A 271 5.77 18.09 3.74
C THR A 271 5.77 16.61 3.39
N ASN A 272 6.14 16.27 2.14
CA ASN A 272 6.49 14.91 1.76
C ASN A 272 7.81 14.96 0.98
N ARG A 273 8.90 14.70 1.71
CA ARG A 273 10.25 14.74 1.17
C ARG A 273 11.03 13.52 1.63
N PHE A 274 11.39 12.66 0.67
CA PHE A 274 12.17 11.47 0.88
C PHE A 274 13.56 11.62 0.25
N GLU A 275 14.60 11.64 1.08
CA GLU A 275 15.99 11.77 0.67
C GLU A 275 16.80 10.52 0.99
N ILE A 276 17.59 10.05 0.03
CA ILE A 276 18.54 8.95 0.23
C ILE A 276 19.93 9.42 -0.25
N THR A 277 20.87 9.52 0.68
CA THR A 277 22.28 9.78 0.35
C THR A 277 22.99 8.44 0.19
N LEU A 278 23.62 8.27 -0.97
CA LEU A 278 24.41 7.11 -1.37
C LEU A 278 25.90 7.50 -1.43
N GLU A 279 26.79 6.51 -1.58
CA GLU A 279 28.23 6.78 -1.77
C GLU A 279 28.51 7.60 -3.04
N ARG A 280 27.71 7.44 -4.08
CA ARG A 280 27.89 8.11 -5.39
C ARG A 280 26.77 9.06 -5.75
N GLY A 281 26.09 9.66 -4.77
CA GLY A 281 25.07 10.67 -5.07
C GLY A 281 23.95 10.76 -4.05
N LYS A 282 22.92 11.53 -4.42
CA LYS A 282 21.77 11.80 -3.57
C LYS A 282 20.47 11.77 -4.38
N LEU A 283 19.54 10.90 -3.98
CA LEU A 283 18.17 10.86 -4.48
C LEU A 283 17.28 11.74 -3.60
N VAL A 284 16.36 12.46 -4.23
CA VAL A 284 15.31 13.23 -3.55
C VAL A 284 14.00 13.03 -4.30
N ALA A 285 13.01 12.48 -3.62
CA ALA A 285 11.61 12.45 -4.07
C ALA A 285 10.80 13.51 -3.33
N GLU A 286 10.22 14.43 -4.06
CA GLU A 286 9.41 15.53 -3.53
C GLU A 286 8.45 16.04 -4.62
N HIS A 287 7.20 16.35 -4.27
CA HIS A 287 6.18 16.85 -5.21
C HIS A 287 6.04 15.99 -6.49
N ASP A 288 5.95 14.67 -6.32
CA ASP A 288 5.85 13.68 -7.41
C ASP A 288 7.02 13.72 -8.43
N LYS A 289 8.14 14.31 -8.03
CA LYS A 289 9.37 14.38 -8.83
C LYS A 289 10.48 13.59 -8.15
N LEU A 290 11.34 12.99 -8.97
CA LEU A 290 12.57 12.37 -8.54
C LEU A 290 13.76 13.12 -9.12
N THR A 291 14.63 13.61 -8.26
CA THR A 291 15.90 14.22 -8.66
C THR A 291 17.05 13.38 -8.17
N PHE A 292 18.14 13.36 -8.92
CA PHE A 292 19.36 12.66 -8.56
C PHE A 292 20.57 13.54 -8.84
N PHE A 293 21.39 13.78 -7.82
CA PHE A 293 22.69 14.39 -7.98
C PHE A 293 23.74 13.27 -7.98
N GLU A 294 24.34 12.99 -9.14
CA GLU A 294 25.36 11.95 -9.32
C GLU A 294 26.75 12.52 -9.08
N LEU A 295 27.55 11.83 -8.27
CA LEU A 295 28.95 12.14 -8.06
C LEU A 295 29.81 11.43 -9.12
N GLU A 296 30.83 12.13 -9.68
CA GLU A 296 31.76 11.57 -10.67
C GLU A 296 32.56 10.38 -10.09
N GLN A 297 32.85 10.41 -8.80
CA GLN A 297 33.46 9.31 -8.06
C GLN A 297 32.77 9.09 -6.72
N SER A 298 33.06 7.96 -6.07
CA SER A 298 32.57 7.68 -4.73
C SER A 298 33.04 8.77 -3.75
N GLU A 299 32.13 9.31 -2.93
CA GLU A 299 32.48 10.25 -1.88
C GLU A 299 33.57 9.67 -0.94
N ARG A 300 33.49 8.36 -0.69
CA ARG A 300 34.44 7.65 0.15
C ARG A 300 35.84 7.69 -0.43
N ASP A 301 35.99 7.38 -1.72
CA ASP A 301 37.26 7.42 -2.41
C ASP A 301 37.82 8.85 -2.47
N PHE A 302 36.97 9.83 -2.78
CA PHE A 302 37.35 11.24 -2.77
C PHE A 302 37.86 11.69 -1.42
N CYS A 303 37.14 11.36 -0.34
CA CYS A 303 37.47 11.76 1.03
C CYS A 303 38.93 11.34 1.44
N PHE A 304 39.37 10.16 0.99
CA PHE A 304 40.69 9.63 1.34
C PHE A 304 41.79 9.94 0.32
N THR A 305 41.47 10.51 -0.84
CA THR A 305 42.43 10.85 -1.89
C THR A 305 42.58 12.36 -2.11
N ALA A 306 41.63 13.17 -1.69
CA ALA A 306 41.68 14.62 -1.77
C ALA A 306 42.83 15.18 -0.90
N THR A 307 43.51 16.21 -1.40
CA THR A 307 44.64 16.86 -0.72
C THR A 307 44.27 18.19 -0.07
N GLY A 308 43.12 18.77 -0.51
CA GLY A 308 42.58 20.02 0.05
C GLY A 308 41.56 19.76 1.14
N GLY A 309 41.58 20.53 2.23
CA GLY A 309 40.73 20.32 3.41
C GLY A 309 39.25 20.72 3.22
N PHE A 310 38.92 21.47 2.17
CA PHE A 310 37.58 22.01 1.92
C PHE A 310 37.05 21.64 0.53
N GLU A 311 37.72 20.77 -0.19
CA GLU A 311 37.28 20.27 -1.47
C GLU A 311 36.06 19.38 -1.32
N GLN A 312 35.22 19.37 -2.37
CA GLN A 312 34.06 18.50 -2.45
C GLN A 312 34.13 17.67 -3.74
N PRO A 313 33.63 16.42 -3.72
CA PRO A 313 33.58 15.63 -4.95
C PRO A 313 32.71 16.33 -6.01
N ALA A 314 33.23 16.36 -7.23
CA ALA A 314 32.48 16.87 -8.37
C ALA A 314 31.27 15.98 -8.67
N GLY A 315 30.22 16.61 -9.19
CA GLY A 315 29.00 15.91 -9.58
C GLY A 315 28.05 16.83 -10.34
N HIS A 316 26.96 16.27 -10.78
CA HIS A 316 25.95 16.98 -11.57
C HIS A 316 24.56 16.41 -11.33
N GLU A 317 23.54 17.21 -11.58
CA GLU A 317 22.17 16.77 -11.55
C GLU A 317 21.86 15.92 -12.79
N VAL A 318 21.28 14.75 -12.57
CA VAL A 318 20.85 13.82 -13.62
C VAL A 318 19.32 13.90 -13.74
N THR A 319 18.83 14.12 -14.94
CA THR A 319 17.40 14.04 -15.24
C THR A 319 16.97 12.56 -15.16
N ILE A 320 16.02 12.27 -14.28
CA ILE A 320 15.43 10.94 -14.15
C ILE A 320 14.15 10.86 -14.97
N GLU A 321 14.16 10.00 -15.98
CA GLU A 321 12.95 9.71 -16.74
C GLU A 321 12.07 8.72 -15.98
N LEU A 322 10.83 9.10 -15.76
CA LEU A 322 9.79 8.28 -15.17
C LEU A 322 8.81 7.84 -16.27
N ASP A 323 8.29 6.63 -16.18
CA ASP A 323 7.31 6.11 -17.15
C ASP A 323 5.90 6.71 -16.97
N GLY A 324 5.70 7.53 -15.94
CA GLY A 324 4.44 8.18 -15.63
C GLY A 324 3.31 7.23 -15.21
N LYS A 325 3.55 5.92 -15.12
CA LYS A 325 2.52 4.94 -14.79
C LYS A 325 2.30 4.89 -13.28
N ASN A 326 1.04 4.99 -12.89
CA ASN A 326 0.62 4.95 -11.51
C ASN A 326 -0.71 4.17 -11.35
N PRO A 327 -0.74 2.84 -11.61
CA PRO A 327 -1.98 2.06 -11.67
C PRO A 327 -2.60 1.80 -10.29
N GLN A 328 -1.92 2.10 -9.20
CA GLN A 328 -2.44 2.07 -7.83
C GLN A 328 -3.17 0.74 -7.49
N HIS A 329 -4.33 0.80 -6.83
CA HIS A 329 -5.11 -0.38 -6.41
C HIS A 329 -5.48 -1.29 -7.58
N VAL A 330 -5.83 -0.71 -8.73
CA VAL A 330 -6.16 -1.48 -9.95
C VAL A 330 -4.96 -2.30 -10.42
N GLY A 331 -3.77 -1.72 -10.38
CA GLY A 331 -2.54 -2.43 -10.74
C GLY A 331 -2.23 -3.61 -9.81
N VAL A 332 -2.47 -3.43 -8.51
CA VAL A 332 -2.29 -4.52 -7.53
C VAL A 332 -3.30 -5.65 -7.75
N LEU A 333 -4.57 -5.31 -8.00
CA LEU A 333 -5.62 -6.30 -8.25
C LEU A 333 -5.37 -7.08 -9.56
N ASN A 334 -4.96 -6.41 -10.63
CA ASN A 334 -4.63 -7.08 -11.88
C ASN A 334 -3.41 -8.01 -11.72
N ALA A 335 -2.38 -7.58 -11.00
CA ALA A 335 -1.23 -8.44 -10.68
C ALA A 335 -1.63 -9.65 -9.81
N PHE A 336 -2.58 -9.47 -8.86
CA PHE A 336 -3.10 -10.57 -8.05
C PHE A 336 -3.84 -11.60 -8.89
N ALA A 337 -4.70 -11.17 -9.81
CA ALA A 337 -5.37 -12.07 -10.75
C ALA A 337 -4.36 -12.81 -11.64
N GLY A 338 -3.36 -12.10 -12.18
CA GLY A 338 -2.29 -12.71 -12.97
C GLY A 338 -1.49 -13.75 -12.18
N ALA A 339 -1.20 -13.47 -10.91
CA ALA A 339 -0.53 -14.42 -10.02
C ALA A 339 -1.34 -15.70 -9.80
N ILE A 340 -2.66 -15.59 -9.61
CA ILE A 340 -3.55 -16.74 -9.42
C ILE A 340 -3.69 -17.54 -10.72
N LEU A 341 -3.90 -16.87 -11.84
CA LEU A 341 -4.23 -17.53 -13.12
C LEU A 341 -3.00 -18.07 -13.87
N ARG A 342 -1.84 -17.41 -13.70
CA ARG A 342 -0.63 -17.67 -14.54
C ARG A 342 0.68 -17.76 -13.75
N GLY A 343 0.66 -17.56 -12.43
CA GLY A 343 1.87 -17.54 -11.62
C GLY A 343 2.76 -16.29 -11.84
N GLU A 344 2.16 -15.19 -12.27
CA GLU A 344 2.86 -13.92 -12.48
C GLU A 344 3.29 -13.29 -11.14
N PRO A 345 4.31 -12.42 -11.13
CA PRO A 345 4.75 -11.76 -9.91
C PRO A 345 3.67 -10.86 -9.30
N LEU A 346 3.54 -10.89 -7.98
CA LEU A 346 2.76 -9.90 -7.22
C LEU A 346 3.46 -8.55 -7.19
N VAL A 347 2.70 -7.47 -7.02
CA VAL A 347 3.26 -6.14 -6.67
C VAL A 347 3.92 -6.19 -5.29
N ALA A 348 3.27 -6.85 -4.34
CA ALA A 348 3.79 -7.08 -3.00
C ALA A 348 3.35 -8.47 -2.52
N ASP A 349 4.32 -9.34 -2.22
CA ASP A 349 4.05 -10.61 -1.56
C ASP A 349 3.44 -10.35 -0.17
N GLY A 350 2.38 -11.08 0.16
CA GLY A 350 1.65 -10.87 1.41
C GLY A 350 2.52 -11.06 2.65
N THR A 351 3.50 -11.96 2.57
CA THR A 351 4.42 -12.23 3.69
C THR A 351 5.35 -11.06 4.01
N GLU A 352 5.52 -10.12 3.09
CA GLU A 352 6.32 -8.90 3.32
C GLU A 352 5.60 -7.87 4.20
N GLY A 353 4.28 -7.98 4.35
CA GLY A 353 3.47 -7.07 5.15
C GLY A 353 3.94 -6.92 6.60
N ILE A 354 4.60 -7.94 7.15
CA ILE A 354 5.18 -7.90 8.49
C ILE A 354 6.30 -6.87 8.63
N ARG A 355 7.06 -6.56 7.56
CA ARG A 355 8.26 -5.72 7.65
C ARG A 355 7.93 -4.27 8.00
N GLY A 356 6.96 -3.66 7.30
CA GLY A 356 6.48 -2.30 7.60
C GLY A 356 5.78 -2.23 8.98
N LEU A 357 5.05 -3.28 9.34
CA LEU A 357 4.41 -3.39 10.65
C LEU A 357 5.45 -3.48 11.78
N GLU A 358 6.54 -4.22 11.58
CA GLU A 358 7.62 -4.31 12.55
C GLU A 358 8.27 -2.96 12.85
N LEU A 359 8.44 -2.11 11.82
CA LEU A 359 8.90 -0.73 12.02
C LEU A 359 7.92 0.09 12.86
N SER A 360 6.63 0.01 12.58
CA SER A 360 5.58 0.65 13.38
C SER A 360 5.62 0.16 14.83
N ASN A 361 5.67 -1.14 15.04
CA ASN A 361 5.72 -1.73 16.38
C ASN A 361 7.01 -1.37 17.11
N ALA A 362 8.17 -1.31 16.43
CA ALA A 362 9.43 -0.88 17.01
C ALA A 362 9.39 0.59 17.46
N MET A 363 8.77 1.48 16.69
CA MET A 363 8.59 2.90 17.05
C MET A 363 7.71 3.05 18.29
N HIS A 364 6.57 2.35 18.34
CA HIS A 364 5.70 2.34 19.51
C HIS A 364 6.44 1.79 20.74
N LEU A 365 7.08 0.62 20.62
CA LEU A 365 7.79 -0.01 21.74
C LEU A 365 8.91 0.89 22.26
N SER A 366 9.68 1.53 21.34
CA SER A 366 10.73 2.50 21.73
C SER A 366 10.17 3.66 22.52
N SER A 367 9.03 4.21 22.10
CA SER A 367 8.37 5.32 22.78
C SER A 367 7.79 4.89 24.14
N TRP A 368 7.13 3.74 24.23
CA TRP A 368 6.52 3.23 25.44
C TRP A 368 7.54 2.85 26.51
N THR A 369 8.71 2.35 26.11
CA THR A 369 9.77 1.94 27.04
C THR A 369 10.82 3.01 27.29
N ASP A 370 10.77 4.11 26.53
CA ASP A 370 11.80 5.18 26.50
C ASP A 370 13.21 4.63 26.22
N GLN A 371 13.33 3.65 25.32
CA GLN A 371 14.58 2.98 24.97
C GLN A 371 14.76 2.84 23.46
N THR A 372 16.01 2.62 23.04
CA THR A 372 16.31 2.17 21.69
C THR A 372 15.95 0.69 21.57
N VAL A 373 15.18 0.34 20.55
CA VAL A 373 14.71 -1.01 20.27
C VAL A 373 15.53 -1.61 19.13
N THR A 374 15.95 -2.86 19.28
CA THR A 374 16.63 -3.64 18.24
C THR A 374 15.59 -4.48 17.48
N LEU A 375 15.73 -4.58 16.17
CA LEU A 375 14.90 -5.45 15.32
C LEU A 375 15.62 -6.79 15.08
N PRO A 376 14.90 -7.92 15.04
CA PRO A 376 13.45 -8.04 15.30
C PRO A 376 13.10 -7.70 16.76
N ILE A 377 11.90 -7.15 16.96
CA ILE A 377 11.43 -6.72 18.28
C ILE A 377 11.09 -7.90 19.20
N ASP A 378 11.07 -7.65 20.51
CA ASP A 378 10.44 -8.55 21.47
C ASP A 378 8.91 -8.51 21.33
N GLU A 379 8.36 -9.49 20.59
CA GLU A 379 6.92 -9.57 20.31
C GLU A 379 6.07 -9.78 21.56
N ALA A 380 6.61 -10.44 22.58
CA ALA A 380 5.88 -10.68 23.83
C ALA A 380 5.77 -9.38 24.64
N LEU A 381 6.87 -8.63 24.76
CA LEU A 381 6.89 -7.33 25.41
C LEU A 381 6.00 -6.32 24.66
N PHE A 382 6.06 -6.31 23.30
CA PHE A 382 5.18 -5.44 22.53
C PHE A 382 3.70 -5.74 22.81
N LEU A 383 3.30 -7.01 22.78
CA LEU A 383 1.92 -7.41 23.03
C LEU A 383 1.47 -7.09 24.47
N GLU A 384 2.36 -7.24 25.45
CA GLU A 384 2.10 -6.83 26.83
C GLU A 384 1.76 -5.34 26.90
N LYS A 385 2.63 -4.48 26.34
CA LYS A 385 2.44 -3.02 26.32
C LYS A 385 1.20 -2.60 25.52
N LEU A 386 0.97 -3.19 24.36
CA LEU A 386 -0.25 -2.95 23.58
C LEU A 386 -1.51 -3.28 24.41
N ASN A 387 -1.51 -4.40 25.14
CA ASN A 387 -2.65 -4.79 25.98
C ASN A 387 -2.85 -3.86 27.18
N GLU A 388 -1.80 -3.24 27.73
CA GLU A 388 -1.93 -2.17 28.71
C GLU A 388 -2.70 -0.97 28.13
N HIS A 389 -2.35 -0.52 26.93
CA HIS A 389 -3.04 0.55 26.22
C HIS A 389 -4.48 0.19 25.86
N ARG A 390 -4.71 -1.04 25.36
CA ARG A 390 -6.06 -1.52 25.02
C ARG A 390 -7.00 -1.54 26.24
N LYS A 391 -6.51 -1.99 27.40
CA LYS A 391 -7.29 -1.99 28.65
C LYS A 391 -7.65 -0.59 29.13
N ALA A 392 -6.83 0.42 28.81
CA ALA A 392 -7.06 1.82 29.13
C ALA A 392 -7.94 2.54 28.09
N SER A 393 -8.20 1.89 26.94
CA SER A 393 -8.97 2.44 25.84
C SER A 393 -10.42 2.71 26.26
N LYS A 394 -10.96 3.84 25.82
CA LYS A 394 -12.32 4.26 26.17
C LYS A 394 -13.25 4.08 24.98
N VAL A 395 -14.46 3.65 25.26
CA VAL A 395 -15.52 3.63 24.25
C VAL A 395 -15.80 5.08 23.83
N LYS A 396 -15.75 5.35 22.52
CA LYS A 396 -16.10 6.67 22.01
C LYS A 396 -17.55 6.99 22.25
N THR A 397 -17.79 8.17 22.82
CA THR A 397 -19.14 8.69 23.09
C THR A 397 -19.72 9.47 21.90
N GLU A 398 -18.85 10.03 21.05
CA GLU A 398 -19.22 10.76 19.84
C GLU A 398 -18.75 9.99 18.62
N VAL A 399 -19.67 9.28 17.97
CA VAL A 399 -19.41 8.53 16.75
C VAL A 399 -20.31 9.05 15.64
N THR A 400 -19.69 9.50 14.54
CA THR A 400 -20.41 9.86 13.34
C THR A 400 -20.25 8.74 12.31
N GLU A 401 -21.35 8.15 11.83
CA GLU A 401 -21.27 7.25 10.67
C GLU A 401 -21.12 8.09 9.40
N ALA A 402 -19.86 8.29 8.96
CA ALA A 402 -19.55 8.98 7.73
C ALA A 402 -18.71 8.09 6.81
N THR A 403 -19.07 8.04 5.54
CA THR A 403 -18.18 7.61 4.46
C THR A 403 -17.61 8.84 3.81
N PHE A 404 -16.28 8.94 3.74
CA PHE A 404 -15.60 10.06 3.10
C PHE A 404 -15.28 9.72 1.65
N ASP A 405 -15.32 10.74 0.80
CA ASP A 405 -14.68 10.66 -0.51
C ASP A 405 -13.17 10.48 -0.30
N THR A 406 -12.62 9.41 -0.86
CA THR A 406 -11.20 9.09 -0.76
C THR A 406 -10.39 9.59 -1.97
N SER A 407 -11.03 10.32 -2.90
CA SER A 407 -10.36 10.85 -4.11
C SER A 407 -9.19 11.79 -3.79
N ASP A 408 -9.27 12.50 -2.66
CA ASP A 408 -8.19 13.36 -2.15
C ASP A 408 -7.21 12.64 -1.21
N SER A 409 -7.42 11.34 -0.96
CA SER A 409 -6.50 10.55 -0.15
C SER A 409 -5.23 10.23 -0.95
N TYR A 410 -4.09 10.11 -0.23
CA TYR A 410 -2.81 9.77 -0.81
C TYR A 410 -2.90 8.51 -1.68
N GLY A 411 -2.43 8.61 -2.93
CA GLY A 411 -2.45 7.53 -3.90
C GLY A 411 -3.76 7.37 -4.68
N SER A 412 -4.79 8.16 -4.41
CA SER A 412 -6.04 8.13 -5.19
C SER A 412 -6.00 9.05 -6.42
N LYS A 413 -5.05 10.00 -6.47
CA LYS A 413 -4.89 10.89 -7.64
C LYS A 413 -4.21 10.12 -8.77
N VAL A 414 -4.99 9.70 -9.76
CA VAL A 414 -4.47 9.43 -11.10
C VAL A 414 -4.05 10.80 -11.64
N SER A 415 -2.75 11.02 -11.83
CA SER A 415 -2.28 12.22 -12.50
C SER A 415 -2.72 12.16 -13.97
N ASP A 416 -3.91 12.67 -14.26
CA ASP A 416 -4.22 13.12 -15.61
C ASP A 416 -3.31 14.31 -15.91
N ASN A 417 -2.21 14.02 -16.59
CA ASN A 417 -1.36 15.03 -17.22
C ASN A 417 -2.13 15.66 -18.40
N THR A 418 -3.22 16.36 -18.10
CA THR A 418 -3.79 17.36 -19.00
C THR A 418 -3.65 18.71 -18.32
N ASP A 419 -2.69 19.49 -18.84
CA ASP A 419 -2.51 20.91 -18.59
C ASP A 419 -3.84 21.64 -18.31
N LYS A 420 -4.05 22.05 -17.05
CA LYS A 420 -4.93 23.15 -16.73
C LYS A 420 -4.13 24.18 -15.95
N GLY A 421 -3.38 24.99 -16.69
CA GLY A 421 -2.99 26.30 -16.23
C GLY A 421 -4.23 27.08 -15.81
N GLY A 422 -4.33 27.38 -14.53
CA GLY A 422 -5.41 28.15 -13.94
C GLY A 422 -5.03 28.57 -12.55
N VAL A 423 -4.16 29.60 -12.46
CA VAL A 423 -4.01 30.43 -11.26
C VAL A 423 -5.38 30.96 -10.91
N LYS A 424 -5.95 30.59 -9.77
CA LYS A 424 -7.00 31.39 -9.12
C LYS A 424 -6.40 32.00 -7.86
N ALA A 425 -6.46 33.35 -7.88
CA ALA A 425 -6.10 34.22 -6.80
C ALA A 425 -6.95 34.03 -5.55
#